data_0480379ff9bf198f6862b75615e8657a
#
_entry.id   0480379ff9bf198f6862b75615e8657a
#
_cell.length_a   1.000
_cell.length_b   1.000
_cell.length_c   1.000
_cell.angle_alpha   90.00
_cell.angle_beta   90.00
_cell.angle_gamma   90.00
#
_symmetry.space_group_name_H-M   'P 1'
#
loop_
_entity.id
_entity.type
_entity.pdbx_description
1 polymer ?
#
loop_
_entity_poly.entity_id
_entity_poly.type
_entity_poly.pdbx_seq_one_letter_code
_entity_poly.pdbx_strand_id
1 'polypeptide(L)'
;MAQVGMESFEEGTEIVRVYLAAALAEAEAIEDALTAEGVDFAVEVEELWARTALGSARRAAGFWVREADVERAAGALERGGHLAGLVDRS
;
A
#
# COMPACT_ATOMS: atom_id res chain seq x y z
N MET A 1 -16.29 -0.26 1.30
CA MET A 1 -14.89 -0.36 0.89
C MET A 1 -14.06 0.67 1.60
N ALA A 2 -12.88 0.26 2.09
CA ALA A 2 -11.99 1.16 2.82
C ALA A 2 -11.09 2.02 1.92
N GLN A 3 -11.05 1.71 0.63
CA GLN A 3 -10.22 2.49 -0.29
C GLN A 3 -10.78 3.89 -0.48
N VAL A 4 -9.92 4.88 -0.34
CA VAL A 4 -10.26 6.29 -0.54
C VAL A 4 -9.27 6.92 -1.51
N GLY A 5 -9.63 8.06 -2.11
CA GLY A 5 -8.68 8.82 -2.92
C GLY A 5 -7.70 9.58 -2.00
N MET A 6 -6.53 9.92 -2.52
CA MET A 6 -5.54 10.68 -1.74
C MET A 6 -6.11 11.99 -1.22
N GLU A 7 -6.95 12.65 -2.01
CA GLU A 7 -7.60 13.91 -1.66
C GLU A 7 -8.67 13.75 -0.58
N SER A 8 -9.07 12.51 -0.27
CA SER A 8 -10.05 12.26 0.79
C SER A 8 -9.46 12.36 2.18
N PHE A 9 -8.14 12.31 2.31
CA PHE A 9 -7.49 12.56 3.58
C PHE A 9 -7.50 14.05 3.86
N GLU A 10 -7.77 14.43 5.10
CA GLU A 10 -7.81 15.82 5.47
C GLU A 10 -6.46 16.49 5.26
N GLU A 11 -6.48 17.76 4.84
CA GLU A 11 -5.29 18.56 4.71
C GLU A 11 -4.58 18.63 6.07
N GLY A 12 -3.28 18.39 6.05
CA GLY A 12 -2.49 18.34 7.28
C GLY A 12 -2.40 16.96 7.92
N THR A 13 -3.19 15.99 7.43
CA THR A 13 -3.07 14.61 7.89
C THR A 13 -1.83 13.98 7.28
N GLU A 14 -0.95 13.44 8.13
CA GLU A 14 0.19 12.70 7.63
C GLU A 14 -0.24 11.33 7.14
N ILE A 15 0.19 10.98 5.95
CA ILE A 15 -0.04 9.67 5.37
C ILE A 15 1.30 9.00 5.09
N VAL A 16 1.32 7.68 5.22
CA VAL A 16 2.54 6.89 5.09
C VAL A 16 2.25 5.73 4.16
N ARG A 17 3.19 5.46 3.25
CA ARG A 17 3.09 4.29 2.40
C ARG A 17 3.48 3.06 3.20
N VAL A 18 2.56 2.09 3.32
CA VAL A 18 2.78 0.87 4.11
C VAL A 18 3.09 -0.35 3.26
N TYR A 19 2.76 -0.33 1.98
CA TYR A 19 2.99 -1.47 1.11
C TYR A 19 3.17 -1.02 -0.34
N LEU A 20 4.02 -1.74 -1.05
CA LEU A 20 4.23 -1.54 -2.48
C LEU A 20 4.02 -2.88 -3.18
N ALA A 21 2.88 -3.01 -3.87
CA ALA A 21 2.52 -4.24 -4.55
C ALA A 21 3.02 -4.21 -5.99
N ALA A 22 3.74 -5.24 -6.39
CA ALA A 22 4.35 -5.31 -7.72
C ALA A 22 3.46 -6.01 -8.75
N ALA A 23 2.37 -6.64 -8.32
CA ALA A 23 1.47 -7.37 -9.21
C ALA A 23 0.02 -7.10 -8.82
N LEU A 24 -0.89 -7.20 -9.80
CA LEU A 24 -2.32 -6.96 -9.57
C LEU A 24 -2.90 -7.90 -8.52
N ALA A 25 -2.57 -9.19 -8.59
CA ALA A 25 -3.08 -10.16 -7.62
C ALA A 25 -2.61 -9.84 -6.20
N GLU A 26 -1.39 -9.37 -6.06
CA GLU A 26 -0.84 -8.92 -4.78
C GLU A 26 -1.60 -7.69 -4.28
N ALA A 27 -1.84 -6.72 -5.17
CA ALA A 27 -2.57 -5.50 -4.82
C ALA A 27 -3.98 -5.83 -4.32
N GLU A 28 -4.67 -6.75 -4.98
CA GLU A 28 -6.01 -7.18 -4.57
C GLU A 28 -6.00 -7.80 -3.18
N ALA A 29 -5.01 -8.63 -2.89
CA ALA A 29 -4.87 -9.25 -1.57
C ALA A 29 -4.62 -8.20 -0.48
N ILE A 30 -3.82 -7.17 -0.77
CA ILE A 30 -3.57 -6.08 0.18
C ILE A 30 -4.84 -5.27 0.42
N GLU A 31 -5.60 -4.95 -0.63
CA GLU A 31 -6.89 -4.26 -0.49
C GLU A 31 -7.82 -5.04 0.42
N ASP A 32 -7.92 -6.35 0.20
CA ASP A 32 -8.80 -7.20 1.01
C ASP A 32 -8.36 -7.21 2.48
N ALA A 33 -7.07 -7.32 2.73
CA ALA A 33 -6.54 -7.35 4.09
C ALA A 33 -6.82 -6.03 4.83
N LEU A 34 -6.59 -4.90 4.19
CA LEU A 34 -6.82 -3.60 4.81
C LEU A 34 -8.31 -3.32 5.00
N THR A 35 -9.13 -3.72 4.04
CA THR A 35 -10.58 -3.58 4.14
C THR A 35 -11.13 -4.42 5.29
N ALA A 36 -10.66 -5.66 5.43
CA ALA A 36 -11.09 -6.53 6.52
C ALA A 36 -10.71 -5.98 7.89
N GLU A 37 -9.59 -5.25 7.97
CA GLU A 37 -9.15 -4.62 9.22
C GLU A 37 -9.88 -3.30 9.49
N GLY A 38 -10.60 -2.78 8.50
CA GLY A 38 -11.30 -1.50 8.64
C GLY A 38 -10.39 -0.29 8.57
N VAL A 39 -9.22 -0.43 7.96
CA VAL A 39 -8.27 0.68 7.79
C VAL A 39 -8.56 1.39 6.47
N ASP A 40 -8.73 2.70 6.52
CA ASP A 40 -8.85 3.50 5.31
C ASP A 40 -7.50 3.61 4.62
N PHE A 41 -7.48 3.40 3.31
CA PHE A 41 -6.25 3.45 2.54
C PHE A 41 -6.49 4.10 1.18
N ALA A 42 -5.43 4.68 0.63
CA ALA A 42 -5.41 5.17 -0.75
C ALA A 42 -4.40 4.37 -1.55
N VAL A 43 -4.67 4.19 -2.83
CA VAL A 43 -3.79 3.46 -3.74
C VAL A 43 -3.28 4.44 -4.79
N GLU A 44 -1.96 4.45 -4.98
CA GLU A 44 -1.33 5.24 -6.01
C GLU A 44 -0.44 4.34 -6.86
N VAL A 45 -0.62 4.42 -8.19
CA VAL A 45 0.23 3.65 -9.10
C VAL A 45 1.54 4.38 -9.29
N GLU A 46 2.64 3.69 -8.99
CA GLU A 46 3.99 4.25 -9.10
C GLU A 46 4.74 3.53 -10.22
N GLU A 47 5.48 4.28 -11.01
CA GLU A 47 6.37 3.68 -11.99
C GLU A 47 7.71 3.39 -11.33
N LEU A 48 8.09 2.12 -11.36
CA LEU A 48 9.38 1.70 -10.87
C LEU A 48 10.35 1.66 -12.06
N TRP A 49 11.34 2.52 -12.04
CA TRP A 49 12.41 2.54 -13.03
C TRP A 49 13.44 1.47 -12.71
N ALA A 50 12.99 0.23 -12.65
CA ALA A 50 13.94 -0.87 -12.59
C ALA A 50 14.26 -1.28 -14.03
N ARG A 51 15.46 -1.06 -14.46
CA ARG A 51 15.90 -1.59 -15.74
C ARG A 51 16.02 -3.10 -15.64
N THR A 52 15.01 -3.78 -16.17
CA THR A 52 15.14 -5.19 -16.40
C THR A 52 16.07 -5.38 -17.60
N ALA A 53 16.56 -6.58 -17.82
CA ALA A 53 17.36 -6.93 -18.99
C ALA A 53 16.63 -6.63 -20.31
N LEU A 54 15.30 -6.42 -20.26
CA LEU A 54 14.48 -6.09 -21.41
C LEU A 54 14.15 -4.61 -21.52
N GLY A 55 14.61 -3.78 -20.57
CA GLY A 55 14.38 -2.34 -20.59
C GLY A 55 12.95 -1.92 -20.29
N SER A 56 12.14 -2.79 -19.71
CA SER A 56 10.74 -2.50 -19.44
C SER A 56 10.57 -1.75 -18.12
N ALA A 57 9.73 -0.71 -18.11
CA ALA A 57 9.31 -0.05 -16.89
C ALA A 57 8.30 -0.94 -16.17
N ARG A 58 8.44 -1.06 -14.86
CA ARG A 58 7.47 -1.77 -14.02
C ARG A 58 6.57 -0.77 -13.31
N ARG A 59 5.31 -1.14 -13.17
CA ARG A 59 4.36 -0.37 -12.36
C ARG A 59 4.10 -1.11 -11.07
N ALA A 60 3.92 -0.35 -10.00
CA ALA A 60 3.58 -0.90 -8.70
C ALA A 60 2.46 -0.07 -8.09
N ALA A 61 1.67 -0.67 -7.21
CA ALA A 61 0.62 0.03 -6.48
C ALA A 61 1.11 0.32 -5.06
N GLY A 62 1.24 1.60 -4.73
CA GLY A 62 1.58 2.03 -3.39
C GLY A 62 0.31 2.18 -2.55
N PHE A 63 0.31 1.63 -1.34
CA PHE A 63 -0.81 1.71 -0.41
C PHE A 63 -0.46 2.66 0.72
N TRP A 64 -1.26 3.71 0.88
CA TRP A 64 -1.04 4.79 1.82
C TRP A 64 -2.13 4.79 2.88
N VAL A 65 -1.73 4.94 4.13
CA VAL A 65 -2.66 5.04 5.26
C VAL A 65 -2.27 6.24 6.12
N ARG A 66 -3.18 6.65 7.01
CA ARG A 66 -2.85 7.69 7.99
C ARG A 66 -1.75 7.18 8.93
N GLU A 67 -0.88 8.05 9.35
CA GLU A 67 0.19 7.70 10.28
C GLU A 67 -0.35 6.99 11.52
N ALA A 68 -1.49 7.44 12.04
CA ALA A 68 -2.13 6.84 13.20
C ALA A 68 -2.54 5.37 12.97
N ASP A 69 -2.72 4.96 11.71
CA ASP A 69 -3.16 3.61 11.36
C ASP A 69 -2.03 2.70 10.90
N VAL A 70 -0.79 3.21 10.84
CA VAL A 70 0.36 2.47 10.30
C VAL A 70 0.58 1.14 11.02
N GLU A 71 0.61 1.15 12.34
CA GLU A 71 0.87 -0.07 13.12
C GLU A 71 -0.23 -1.11 12.91
N ARG A 72 -1.46 -0.65 12.87
CA ARG A 72 -2.62 -1.52 12.64
C ARG A 72 -2.61 -2.11 11.24
N ALA A 73 -2.34 -1.28 10.24
CA ALA A 73 -2.26 -1.71 8.84
C ALA A 73 -1.12 -2.70 8.64
N ALA A 74 0.07 -2.37 9.13
CA ALA A 74 1.23 -3.24 8.99
C ALA A 74 1.02 -4.56 9.73
N GLY A 75 0.43 -4.53 10.92
CA GLY A 75 0.10 -5.74 11.68
C GLY A 75 -0.85 -6.65 10.92
N ALA A 76 -1.87 -6.08 10.27
CA ALA A 76 -2.82 -6.84 9.47
C ALA A 76 -2.12 -7.52 8.28
N LEU A 77 -1.22 -6.79 7.61
CA LEU A 77 -0.48 -7.33 6.48
C LEU A 77 0.48 -8.43 6.91
N GLU A 78 1.16 -8.26 8.02
CA GLU A 78 2.06 -9.29 8.57
C GLU A 78 1.30 -10.55 8.91
N ARG A 79 0.14 -10.44 9.56
CA ARG A 79 -0.70 -11.59 9.91
C ARG A 79 -1.19 -12.35 8.68
N GLY A 80 -1.40 -11.65 7.58
CA GLY A 80 -1.79 -12.25 6.32
C GLY A 80 -0.63 -12.80 5.50
N GLY A 81 0.61 -12.66 5.97
CA GLY A 81 1.78 -13.13 5.25
C GLY A 81 2.26 -12.20 4.13
N HIS A 82 1.76 -10.96 4.11
CA HIS A 82 2.11 -9.99 3.06
C HIS A 82 3.35 -9.21 3.47
N LEU A 83 4.52 -9.80 3.28
CA LEU A 83 5.78 -9.21 3.75
C LEU A 83 6.65 -8.64 2.63
N ALA A 84 6.50 -9.16 1.40
CA ALA A 84 7.41 -8.84 0.30
C ALA A 84 7.45 -7.35 -0.06
N GLY A 85 6.31 -6.67 -0.03
CA GLY A 85 6.20 -5.25 -0.36
C GLY A 85 6.00 -4.35 0.84
N LEU A 86 6.09 -4.90 2.05
CA LEU A 86 5.87 -4.14 3.28
C LEU A 86 6.99 -3.11 3.47
N VAL A 87 6.58 -1.86 3.65
CA VAL A 87 7.55 -0.77 3.82
C VAL A 87 8.06 -0.76 5.26
N ASP A 88 9.37 -0.58 5.41
CA ASP A 88 9.99 -0.48 6.73
C ASP A 88 9.47 0.76 7.46
N ARG A 89 9.09 0.56 8.72
CA ARG A 89 8.49 1.60 9.55
C ARG A 89 9.48 2.23 10.53
N SER A 90 10.67 1.71 10.57
CA SER A 90 11.66 2.18 11.55
C SER A 90 12.10 3.62 11.31
#